data_208d2c488fa4e32279d65cbaab28d672
#
_entry.id   208d2c488fa4e32279d65cbaab28d672
#
_cell.length_a   1.000
_cell.length_b   1.000
_cell.length_c   1.000
_cell.angle_alpha   90.00
_cell.angle_beta   90.00
_cell.angle_gamma   90.00
#
_symmetry.space_group_name_H-M   'P 1'
#
loop_
_entity.id
_entity.type
_entity.pdbx_description
1 polymer ?
#
loop_
_entity_poly.entity_id
_entity_poly.type
_entity_poly.pdbx_seq_one_letter_code
_entity_poly.pdbx_strand_id
1 'polypeptide(L)'
;MTDDYELLDSGDGRKLERFGKYVLARPCSQAMWRPAKSAAEWERADASFDREDGNRWHGRSNLPKEWQIETAGIRFKLGGTDFGHLGIFPEQRAQWRWIREIGVGGRHRRTEECANSTVGLRLKPTPHMSVLNLFAYSGGSTMAAALGGAEVCHLDASKGMVEWARENARLNGLADHPIRWIVDDAHKFMKREIRRGHKYDAIILDPPTFGRGAGGEMYKIERDLKDTLGLVKDLLSERLSFVLFSSHTPGLSQIVAENILGQLFPAAKLESGEMLLEPGGHETEDGRRRAFACPSGIYCRAVFDK
;
A
#
# COMPACT_ATOMS: atom_id res chain seq x y z
N MET A 1 -7.62 3.29 -19.05
CA MET A 1 -8.37 3.53 -17.81
C MET A 1 -7.90 4.86 -17.27
N THR A 2 -8.80 5.81 -17.06
CA THR A 2 -8.49 7.12 -16.46
C THR A 2 -8.18 6.89 -14.99
N ASP A 3 -7.01 7.35 -14.55
CA ASP A 3 -6.60 7.33 -13.14
C ASP A 3 -7.20 8.57 -12.45
N ASP A 4 -8.05 8.40 -11.44
CA ASP A 4 -8.74 9.50 -10.75
C ASP A 4 -7.83 10.23 -9.74
N TYR A 5 -6.59 9.76 -9.55
CA TYR A 5 -5.60 10.44 -8.73
C TYR A 5 -4.52 11.09 -9.58
N GLU A 6 -4.18 12.33 -9.23
CA GLU A 6 -3.08 13.07 -9.87
C GLU A 6 -2.37 13.98 -8.87
N LEU A 7 -1.03 13.96 -8.86
CA LEU A 7 -0.24 15.01 -8.26
C LEU A 7 -0.20 16.21 -9.23
N LEU A 8 -0.80 17.31 -8.85
CA LEU A 8 -0.89 18.54 -9.66
C LEU A 8 0.33 19.42 -9.50
N ASP A 9 0.91 19.46 -8.29
CA ASP A 9 2.10 20.23 -7.94
C ASP A 9 2.64 19.82 -6.57
N SER A 10 3.88 20.19 -6.28
CA SER A 10 4.50 20.04 -4.98
C SER A 10 5.57 21.11 -4.75
N GLY A 11 5.78 21.52 -3.52
CA GLY A 11 6.78 22.50 -3.11
C GLY A 11 6.41 23.21 -1.81
N ASP A 12 7.36 23.93 -1.25
CA ASP A 12 7.23 24.66 0.01
C ASP A 12 6.59 23.83 1.15
N GLY A 13 7.03 22.57 1.29
CA GLY A 13 6.55 21.65 2.31
C GLY A 13 5.14 21.10 2.08
N ARG A 14 4.57 21.27 0.88
CA ARG A 14 3.18 20.91 0.56
C ARG A 14 3.07 20.17 -0.76
N LYS A 15 1.93 19.52 -0.97
CA LYS A 15 1.53 18.87 -2.24
C LYS A 15 0.09 19.23 -2.58
N LEU A 16 -0.15 19.52 -3.86
CA LEU A 16 -1.46 19.77 -4.43
C LEU A 16 -1.88 18.54 -5.22
N GLU A 17 -2.96 17.92 -4.81
CA GLU A 17 -3.38 16.61 -5.32
C GLU A 17 -4.84 16.65 -5.76
N ARG A 18 -5.15 15.95 -6.85
CA ARG A 18 -6.54 15.73 -7.29
C ARG A 18 -6.98 14.32 -6.92
N PHE A 19 -8.18 14.20 -6.34
CA PHE A 19 -8.86 12.95 -6.03
C PHE A 19 -10.26 12.96 -6.67
N GLY A 20 -10.36 12.44 -7.88
CA GLY A 20 -11.53 12.58 -8.72
C GLY A 20 -11.74 14.04 -9.12
N LYS A 21 -12.84 14.65 -8.69
CA LYS A 21 -13.12 16.07 -8.96
C LYS A 21 -12.58 17.05 -7.91
N TYR A 22 -12.08 16.56 -6.76
CA TYR A 22 -11.66 17.41 -5.66
C TYR A 22 -10.15 17.62 -5.66
N VAL A 23 -9.74 18.86 -5.46
CA VAL A 23 -8.33 19.28 -5.35
C VAL A 23 -8.01 19.61 -3.90
N LEU A 24 -6.96 19.02 -3.37
CA LEU A 24 -6.57 19.15 -1.98
C LEU A 24 -5.11 19.60 -1.86
N ALA A 25 -4.85 20.54 -0.95
CA ALA A 25 -3.49 20.93 -0.57
C ALA A 25 -3.16 20.33 0.81
N ARG A 26 -2.14 19.47 0.85
CA ARG A 26 -1.75 18.75 2.08
C ARG A 26 -0.25 18.85 2.36
N PRO A 27 0.19 18.66 3.62
CA PRO A 27 1.60 18.68 3.96
C PRO A 27 2.41 17.60 3.24
N CYS A 28 3.61 17.96 2.82
CA CYS A 28 4.64 17.06 2.31
C CYS A 28 6.03 17.61 2.67
N SER A 29 6.55 17.26 3.82
CA SER A 29 7.80 17.80 4.38
C SER A 29 9.03 17.60 3.49
N GLN A 30 8.99 16.63 2.57
CA GLN A 30 10.09 16.37 1.63
C GLN A 30 10.06 17.30 0.40
N ALA A 31 8.95 18.00 0.13
CA ALA A 31 8.83 18.94 -0.99
C ALA A 31 9.48 20.30 -0.65
N MET A 32 10.81 20.32 -0.53
CA MET A 32 11.58 21.52 -0.11
C MET A 32 11.90 22.49 -1.26
N TRP A 33 11.47 22.18 -2.47
CA TRP A 33 11.62 23.04 -3.65
C TRP A 33 10.45 24.01 -3.78
N ARG A 34 10.60 24.99 -4.69
CA ARG A 34 9.52 25.93 -4.98
C ARG A 34 8.45 25.28 -5.86
N PRO A 35 7.16 25.52 -5.58
CA PRO A 35 6.07 25.06 -6.43
C PRO A 35 6.22 25.59 -7.88
N ALA A 36 5.77 24.78 -8.85
CA ALA A 36 5.70 25.20 -10.25
C ALA A 36 4.47 26.09 -10.51
N LYS A 37 3.37 25.86 -9.77
CA LYS A 37 2.12 26.62 -9.88
C LYS A 37 2.16 27.88 -9.02
N SER A 38 1.41 28.90 -9.45
CA SER A 38 1.26 30.14 -8.73
C SER A 38 0.45 29.98 -7.42
N ALA A 39 0.63 30.89 -6.46
CA ALA A 39 -0.15 30.91 -5.23
C ALA A 39 -1.67 30.92 -5.51
N ALA A 40 -2.11 31.69 -6.50
CA ALA A 40 -3.53 31.75 -6.90
C ALA A 40 -4.09 30.40 -7.41
N GLU A 41 -3.26 29.53 -8.00
CA GLU A 41 -3.69 28.18 -8.38
C GLU A 41 -3.81 27.26 -7.16
N TRP A 42 -2.91 27.38 -6.19
CA TRP A 42 -2.97 26.65 -4.92
C TRP A 42 -4.15 27.05 -4.06
N GLU A 43 -4.51 28.34 -4.05
CA GLU A 43 -5.68 28.89 -3.33
C GLU A 43 -7.02 28.40 -3.87
N ARG A 44 -7.05 27.87 -5.10
CA ARG A 44 -8.26 27.25 -5.70
C ARG A 44 -8.51 25.83 -5.22
N ALA A 45 -7.67 25.28 -4.34
CA ALA A 45 -7.92 23.98 -3.75
C ALA A 45 -9.25 23.96 -2.99
N ASP A 46 -10.04 22.90 -3.17
CA ASP A 46 -11.34 22.74 -2.49
C ASP A 46 -11.17 22.68 -0.96
N ALA A 47 -10.07 22.08 -0.50
CA ALA A 47 -9.70 22.05 0.92
C ALA A 47 -8.19 21.93 1.11
N SER A 48 -7.73 22.34 2.29
CA SER A 48 -6.34 22.15 2.72
C SER A 48 -6.26 21.58 4.13
N PHE A 49 -5.20 20.84 4.40
CA PHE A 49 -4.89 20.35 5.74
C PHE A 49 -3.59 20.97 6.21
N ASP A 50 -3.59 21.49 7.43
CA ASP A 50 -2.43 22.11 8.07
C ASP A 50 -2.08 21.37 9.36
N ARG A 51 -0.79 21.01 9.51
CA ARG A 51 -0.26 20.39 10.73
C ARG A 51 0.21 21.43 11.74
N GLU A 52 0.67 22.57 11.28
CA GLU A 52 1.21 23.64 12.13
C GLU A 52 0.08 24.39 12.83
N ASP A 53 -1.10 24.50 12.19
CA ASP A 53 -2.32 25.03 12.78
C ASP A 53 -3.15 23.95 13.50
N GLY A 54 -2.50 23.12 14.30
CA GLY A 54 -3.17 22.16 15.20
C GLY A 54 -3.87 20.99 14.49
N ASN A 55 -3.36 20.49 13.38
CA ASN A 55 -3.97 19.41 12.59
C ASN A 55 -5.38 19.77 12.10
N ARG A 56 -5.53 20.90 11.43
CA ARG A 56 -6.83 21.44 11.03
C ARG A 56 -7.07 21.32 9.52
N TRP A 57 -8.30 20.98 9.16
CA TRP A 57 -8.83 21.13 7.81
C TRP A 57 -9.40 22.53 7.59
N HIS A 58 -8.99 23.19 6.51
CA HIS A 58 -9.62 24.39 5.97
C HIS A 58 -10.44 24.00 4.74
N GLY A 59 -11.66 24.53 4.59
CA GLY A 59 -12.54 24.19 3.47
C GLY A 59 -13.11 22.76 3.50
N ARG A 60 -13.06 22.03 4.61
CA ARG A 60 -13.61 20.68 4.73
C ARG A 60 -15.09 20.57 4.35
N SER A 61 -15.85 21.66 4.54
CA SER A 61 -17.26 21.74 4.14
C SER A 61 -17.48 21.68 2.63
N ASN A 62 -16.47 21.96 1.83
CA ASN A 62 -16.53 21.87 0.36
C ASN A 62 -16.38 20.40 -0.12
N LEU A 63 -15.96 19.51 0.78
CA LEU A 63 -15.82 18.08 0.49
C LEU A 63 -17.04 17.33 1.00
N PRO A 64 -17.50 16.28 0.30
CA PRO A 64 -18.47 15.36 0.87
C PRO A 64 -17.88 14.60 2.06
N LYS A 65 -18.74 14.03 2.88
CA LYS A 65 -18.30 13.17 3.97
C LYS A 65 -17.49 11.98 3.44
N GLU A 66 -17.93 11.42 2.32
CA GLU A 66 -17.31 10.30 1.63
C GLU A 66 -17.48 10.47 0.11
N TRP A 67 -16.48 10.02 -0.67
CA TRP A 67 -16.57 9.91 -2.13
C TRP A 67 -15.72 8.73 -2.62
N GLN A 68 -15.80 8.44 -3.89
CA GLN A 68 -15.07 7.31 -4.49
C GLN A 68 -14.15 7.80 -5.59
N ILE A 69 -13.02 7.10 -5.74
CA ILE A 69 -12.10 7.22 -6.86
C ILE A 69 -11.67 5.84 -7.34
N GLU A 70 -11.19 5.76 -8.57
CA GLU A 70 -10.50 4.60 -9.10
C GLU A 70 -9.05 4.99 -9.44
N THR A 71 -8.07 4.25 -8.90
CA THR A 71 -6.65 4.45 -9.20
C THR A 71 -5.92 3.11 -9.18
N ALA A 72 -4.94 2.92 -10.07
CA ALA A 72 -4.25 1.64 -10.26
C ALA A 72 -5.20 0.46 -10.49
N GLY A 73 -6.42 0.70 -11.03
CA GLY A 73 -7.46 -0.31 -11.24
C GLY A 73 -8.12 -0.83 -9.97
N ILE A 74 -8.08 -0.03 -8.90
CA ILE A 74 -8.72 -0.31 -7.60
C ILE A 74 -9.63 0.87 -7.25
N ARG A 75 -10.86 0.57 -6.85
CA ARG A 75 -11.82 1.57 -6.35
C ARG A 75 -11.65 1.74 -4.85
N PHE A 76 -11.59 3.00 -4.42
CA PHE A 76 -11.45 3.38 -3.03
C PHE A 76 -12.59 4.30 -2.60
N LYS A 77 -13.15 4.04 -1.45
CA LYS A 77 -13.88 5.02 -0.68
C LYS A 77 -12.89 5.97 -0.02
N LEU A 78 -13.09 7.25 -0.13
CA LEU A 78 -12.31 8.30 0.51
C LEU A 78 -13.15 9.09 1.50
N GLY A 79 -12.49 9.67 2.50
CA GLY A 79 -13.09 10.57 3.47
C GLY A 79 -12.01 11.27 4.29
N GLY A 80 -12.20 12.55 4.60
CA GLY A 80 -11.23 13.30 5.40
C GLY A 80 -11.21 12.81 6.86
N THR A 81 -10.06 12.35 7.34
CA THR A 81 -9.83 12.04 8.75
C THR A 81 -9.28 13.26 9.51
N ASP A 82 -9.33 13.23 10.83
CA ASP A 82 -8.81 14.32 11.68
C ASP A 82 -7.27 14.45 11.65
N PHE A 83 -6.59 13.49 10.99
CA PHE A 83 -5.13 13.49 10.79
C PHE A 83 -4.69 13.87 9.37
N GLY A 84 -5.61 14.35 8.53
CA GLY A 84 -5.32 14.73 7.15
C GLY A 84 -5.19 13.56 6.17
N HIS A 85 -5.48 12.33 6.62
CA HIS A 85 -5.53 11.17 5.74
C HIS A 85 -6.90 11.05 5.06
N LEU A 86 -6.95 10.41 3.90
CA LEU A 86 -8.15 10.26 3.10
C LEU A 86 -8.61 8.80 2.95
N GLY A 87 -7.93 7.85 3.60
CA GLY A 87 -8.19 6.43 3.40
C GLY A 87 -7.41 5.82 2.25
N ILE A 88 -6.44 6.52 1.70
CA ILE A 88 -5.56 6.03 0.63
C ILE A 88 -4.15 6.62 0.75
N PHE A 89 -3.16 5.85 0.32
CA PHE A 89 -1.77 6.25 0.12
C PHE A 89 -1.39 6.04 -1.35
N PRO A 90 -1.58 7.06 -2.21
CA PRO A 90 -1.42 6.92 -3.67
C PRO A 90 0.01 6.57 -4.11
N GLU A 91 1.02 6.83 -3.30
CA GLU A 91 2.41 6.43 -3.51
C GLU A 91 2.58 4.90 -3.61
N GLN A 92 1.65 4.14 -3.06
CA GLN A 92 1.64 2.67 -3.13
C GLN A 92 1.14 2.12 -4.49
N ARG A 93 0.69 2.96 -5.42
CA ARG A 93 0.09 2.53 -6.71
C ARG A 93 1.00 1.59 -7.51
N ALA A 94 2.31 1.87 -7.55
CA ALA A 94 3.28 1.02 -8.23
C ALA A 94 3.36 -0.38 -7.57
N GLN A 95 3.27 -0.44 -6.24
CA GLN A 95 3.26 -1.70 -5.49
C GLN A 95 1.98 -2.47 -5.75
N TRP A 96 0.80 -1.81 -5.80
CA TRP A 96 -0.47 -2.49 -6.09
C TRP A 96 -0.50 -3.10 -7.48
N ARG A 97 0.01 -2.40 -8.51
CA ARG A 97 0.14 -2.97 -9.87
C ARG A 97 1.04 -4.20 -9.87
N TRP A 98 2.20 -4.10 -9.25
CA TRP A 98 3.17 -5.19 -9.14
C TRP A 98 2.61 -6.42 -8.39
N ILE A 99 1.94 -6.24 -7.23
CA ILE A 99 1.29 -7.32 -6.47
C ILE A 99 0.27 -8.05 -7.36
N ARG A 100 -0.55 -7.30 -8.08
CA ARG A 100 -1.58 -7.84 -8.96
C ARG A 100 -0.98 -8.66 -10.11
N GLU A 101 0.08 -8.17 -10.73
CA GLU A 101 0.77 -8.83 -11.84
C GLU A 101 1.41 -10.16 -11.43
N ILE A 102 2.06 -10.22 -10.27
CA ILE A 102 2.61 -11.49 -9.75
C ILE A 102 1.51 -12.52 -9.53
N GLY A 103 0.37 -12.14 -8.97
CA GLY A 103 -0.78 -13.03 -8.79
C GLY A 103 -1.30 -13.60 -10.12
N VAL A 104 -1.44 -12.76 -11.14
CA VAL A 104 -1.86 -13.16 -12.49
C VAL A 104 -0.80 -14.01 -13.18
N GLY A 105 0.49 -13.61 -13.10
CA GLY A 105 1.61 -14.31 -13.73
C GLY A 105 1.79 -15.73 -13.22
N GLY A 106 1.53 -15.97 -11.94
CA GLY A 106 1.53 -17.32 -11.35
C GLY A 106 0.45 -18.25 -11.94
N ARG A 107 -0.68 -17.69 -12.41
CA ARG A 107 -1.75 -18.44 -13.09
C ARG A 107 -1.39 -18.77 -14.54
N HIS A 108 -0.82 -17.82 -15.28
CA HIS A 108 -0.45 -18.04 -16.70
C HIS A 108 0.63 -19.09 -16.87
N ARG A 109 1.71 -19.07 -16.06
CA ARG A 109 2.74 -20.13 -16.12
C ARG A 109 2.17 -21.53 -15.85
N ARG A 110 1.21 -21.66 -14.93
CA ARG A 110 0.61 -22.96 -14.59
C ARG A 110 -0.39 -23.46 -15.62
N THR A 111 -1.08 -22.56 -16.36
CA THR A 111 -1.99 -22.95 -17.46
C THR A 111 -1.23 -23.38 -18.70
N GLU A 112 -0.07 -22.81 -19.00
CA GLU A 112 0.78 -23.25 -20.11
C GLU A 112 1.43 -24.60 -19.88
N GLU A 113 1.89 -24.89 -18.65
CA GLU A 113 2.39 -26.23 -18.27
C GLU A 113 1.30 -27.30 -18.30
N CYS A 114 0.04 -26.96 -18.01
CA CYS A 114 -1.10 -27.87 -18.06
C CYS A 114 -1.69 -28.06 -19.47
N ALA A 115 -1.55 -27.10 -20.38
CA ALA A 115 -2.09 -27.18 -21.73
C ALA A 115 -1.41 -28.22 -22.63
N ASN A 116 -0.19 -28.64 -22.27
CA ASN A 116 0.58 -29.65 -22.98
C ASN A 116 0.35 -31.09 -22.47
N SER A 117 -0.53 -31.33 -21.52
CA SER A 117 -0.85 -32.63 -20.98
C SER A 117 -2.13 -33.21 -21.59
N THR A 118 -2.00 -34.14 -22.52
CA THR A 118 -3.11 -34.84 -23.25
C THR A 118 -3.74 -35.99 -22.44
N VAL A 119 -3.70 -35.98 -21.13
CA VAL A 119 -4.30 -37.02 -20.28
C VAL A 119 -5.44 -36.38 -19.46
N GLY A 120 -6.65 -36.90 -19.65
CA GLY A 120 -7.88 -36.45 -19.01
C GLY A 120 -7.93 -36.67 -17.49
N LEU A 121 -6.99 -36.12 -16.76
CA LEU A 121 -6.99 -36.05 -15.31
C LEU A 121 -7.85 -34.86 -14.86
N ARG A 122 -8.85 -35.11 -14.00
CA ARG A 122 -9.49 -34.05 -13.20
C ARG A 122 -8.39 -33.32 -12.44
N LEU A 123 -7.97 -32.17 -12.97
CA LEU A 123 -7.01 -31.29 -12.30
C LEU A 123 -7.58 -30.89 -10.95
N LYS A 124 -6.89 -31.20 -9.86
CA LYS A 124 -7.16 -30.60 -8.55
C LYS A 124 -7.05 -29.08 -8.73
N PRO A 125 -7.94 -28.28 -8.13
CA PRO A 125 -7.81 -26.83 -8.18
C PRO A 125 -6.38 -26.44 -7.79
N THR A 126 -5.69 -25.67 -8.63
CA THR A 126 -4.36 -25.14 -8.26
C THR A 126 -4.54 -24.30 -7.00
N PRO A 127 -3.78 -24.56 -5.92
CA PRO A 127 -3.92 -23.79 -4.71
C PRO A 127 -3.65 -22.31 -5.02
N HIS A 128 -4.59 -21.43 -4.64
CA HIS A 128 -4.40 -20.00 -4.71
C HIS A 128 -3.21 -19.58 -3.85
N MET A 129 -2.49 -18.54 -4.28
CA MET A 129 -1.42 -17.96 -3.46
C MET A 129 -2.03 -17.42 -2.16
N SER A 130 -1.49 -17.82 -1.01
CA SER A 130 -1.90 -17.31 0.30
C SER A 130 -1.06 -16.09 0.68
N VAL A 131 -1.69 -14.95 0.88
CA VAL A 131 -1.03 -13.67 1.17
C VAL A 131 -1.44 -13.16 2.56
N LEU A 132 -0.46 -12.82 3.40
CA LEU A 132 -0.68 -12.07 4.63
C LEU A 132 -0.35 -10.59 4.41
N ASN A 133 -1.30 -9.71 4.63
CA ASN A 133 -1.11 -8.26 4.61
C ASN A 133 -1.20 -7.73 6.05
N LEU A 134 -0.08 -7.28 6.59
CA LEU A 134 0.10 -6.72 7.93
C LEU A 134 0.08 -5.20 7.88
N PHE A 135 -0.49 -4.55 8.91
CA PHE A 135 -0.68 -3.10 8.96
C PHE A 135 -1.46 -2.60 7.74
N ALA A 136 -2.51 -3.35 7.40
CA ALA A 136 -3.11 -3.33 6.07
C ALA A 136 -3.99 -2.10 5.79
N TYR A 137 -4.24 -1.26 6.80
CA TYR A 137 -4.99 0.01 6.69
C TYR A 137 -6.33 -0.16 5.97
N SER A 138 -6.65 0.71 5.00
CA SER A 138 -7.88 0.64 4.17
C SER A 138 -7.85 -0.43 3.07
N GLY A 139 -6.77 -1.24 2.99
CA GLY A 139 -6.72 -2.45 2.19
C GLY A 139 -6.26 -2.31 0.74
N GLY A 140 -5.53 -1.26 0.36
CA GLY A 140 -5.03 -1.12 -1.02
C GLY A 140 -4.27 -2.35 -1.51
N SER A 141 -3.27 -2.82 -0.75
CA SER A 141 -2.51 -4.04 -1.07
C SER A 141 -3.34 -5.32 -0.96
N THR A 142 -4.34 -5.36 -0.06
CA THR A 142 -5.32 -6.45 0.02
C THR A 142 -6.14 -6.55 -1.26
N MET A 143 -6.67 -5.41 -1.75
CA MET A 143 -7.42 -5.38 -3.02
C MET A 143 -6.55 -5.81 -4.19
N ALA A 144 -5.30 -5.32 -4.25
CA ALA A 144 -4.36 -5.69 -5.30
C ALA A 144 -4.10 -7.20 -5.33
N ALA A 145 -3.82 -7.82 -4.19
CA ALA A 145 -3.59 -9.26 -4.07
C ALA A 145 -4.84 -10.07 -4.43
N ALA A 146 -6.01 -9.69 -3.92
CA ALA A 146 -7.28 -10.36 -4.19
C ALA A 146 -7.68 -10.26 -5.67
N LEU A 147 -7.55 -9.09 -6.31
CA LEU A 147 -7.75 -8.91 -7.75
C LEU A 147 -6.75 -9.70 -8.59
N GLY A 148 -5.54 -9.93 -8.06
CA GLY A 148 -4.56 -10.89 -8.60
C GLY A 148 -4.95 -12.36 -8.40
N GLY A 149 -6.02 -12.66 -7.62
CA GLY A 149 -6.57 -13.99 -7.36
C GLY A 149 -5.93 -14.71 -6.18
N ALA A 150 -5.28 -14.00 -5.27
CA ALA A 150 -4.76 -14.57 -4.03
C ALA A 150 -5.85 -14.69 -2.96
N GLU A 151 -5.75 -15.69 -2.09
CA GLU A 151 -6.45 -15.70 -0.80
C GLU A 151 -5.70 -14.78 0.17
N VAL A 152 -6.40 -13.86 0.84
CA VAL A 152 -5.73 -12.83 1.61
C VAL A 152 -6.14 -12.87 3.08
N CYS A 153 -5.16 -12.78 3.97
CA CYS A 153 -5.39 -12.44 5.36
C CYS A 153 -5.04 -10.95 5.55
N HIS A 154 -6.07 -10.13 5.74
CA HIS A 154 -5.98 -8.71 6.02
C HIS A 154 -5.95 -8.47 7.52
N LEU A 155 -4.88 -7.86 8.03
CA LEU A 155 -4.72 -7.57 9.45
C LEU A 155 -4.38 -6.10 9.70
N ASP A 156 -5.20 -5.47 10.53
CA ASP A 156 -4.94 -4.14 11.09
C ASP A 156 -5.42 -4.07 12.53
N ALA A 157 -4.78 -3.25 13.35
CA ALA A 157 -5.17 -3.06 14.75
C ALA A 157 -6.43 -2.20 14.90
N SER A 158 -6.76 -1.39 13.90
CA SER A 158 -7.90 -0.49 13.89
C SER A 158 -9.14 -1.15 13.31
N LYS A 159 -10.16 -1.38 14.14
CA LYS A 159 -11.47 -1.89 13.70
C LYS A 159 -12.07 -1.02 12.58
N GLY A 160 -11.98 0.30 12.72
CA GLY A 160 -12.51 1.23 11.72
C GLY A 160 -11.81 1.09 10.36
N MET A 161 -10.50 0.84 10.34
CA MET A 161 -9.75 0.63 9.10
C MET A 161 -10.09 -0.72 8.45
N VAL A 162 -10.27 -1.78 9.24
CA VAL A 162 -10.71 -3.08 8.72
C VAL A 162 -12.13 -2.99 8.12
N GLU A 163 -13.04 -2.24 8.76
CA GLU A 163 -14.38 -2.00 8.21
C GLU A 163 -14.31 -1.19 6.90
N TRP A 164 -13.47 -0.15 6.84
CA TRP A 164 -13.22 0.62 5.63
C TRP A 164 -12.66 -0.26 4.49
N ALA A 165 -11.71 -1.14 4.82
CA ALA A 165 -11.17 -2.10 3.85
C ALA A 165 -12.23 -3.07 3.31
N ARG A 166 -13.18 -3.52 4.15
CA ARG A 166 -14.33 -4.33 3.71
C ARG A 166 -15.25 -3.58 2.75
N GLU A 167 -15.45 -2.28 2.97
CA GLU A 167 -16.22 -1.45 2.05
C GLU A 167 -15.49 -1.31 0.71
N ASN A 168 -14.17 -1.10 0.73
CA ASN A 168 -13.36 -1.10 -0.48
C ASN A 168 -13.42 -2.45 -1.21
N ALA A 169 -13.45 -3.57 -0.49
CA ALA A 169 -13.63 -4.89 -1.10
C ALA A 169 -14.98 -5.00 -1.86
N ARG A 170 -16.07 -4.52 -1.25
CA ARG A 170 -17.40 -4.50 -1.93
C ARG A 170 -17.38 -3.64 -3.19
N LEU A 171 -16.74 -2.45 -3.15
CA LEU A 171 -16.62 -1.57 -4.31
C LEU A 171 -15.88 -2.23 -5.48
N ASN A 172 -14.98 -3.16 -5.18
CA ASN A 172 -14.18 -3.89 -6.17
C ASN A 172 -14.77 -5.26 -6.56
N GLY A 173 -16.01 -5.58 -6.15
CA GLY A 173 -16.62 -6.87 -6.44
C GLY A 173 -16.00 -8.06 -5.70
N LEU A 174 -15.30 -7.80 -4.59
CA LEU A 174 -14.57 -8.79 -3.79
C LEU A 174 -15.31 -9.20 -2.49
N ALA A 175 -16.62 -8.93 -2.41
CA ALA A 175 -17.41 -9.23 -1.20
C ALA A 175 -17.35 -10.71 -0.80
N ASP A 176 -17.39 -11.61 -1.78
CA ASP A 176 -17.37 -13.07 -1.59
C ASP A 176 -15.99 -13.68 -1.84
N HIS A 177 -14.97 -12.84 -2.08
CA HIS A 177 -13.59 -13.34 -2.24
C HIS A 177 -13.03 -13.82 -0.90
N PRO A 178 -12.17 -14.87 -0.87
CA PRO A 178 -11.62 -15.41 0.37
C PRO A 178 -10.62 -14.43 1.00
N ILE A 179 -11.15 -13.41 1.66
CA ILE A 179 -10.40 -12.45 2.46
C ILE A 179 -10.73 -12.66 3.94
N ARG A 180 -9.74 -13.06 4.72
CA ARG A 180 -9.84 -13.18 6.17
C ARG A 180 -9.56 -11.84 6.82
N TRP A 181 -10.56 -11.22 7.41
CA TRP A 181 -10.49 -9.90 8.05
C TRP A 181 -10.16 -10.03 9.52
N ILE A 182 -9.05 -9.46 9.98
CA ILE A 182 -8.55 -9.57 11.34
C ILE A 182 -8.34 -8.19 11.94
N VAL A 183 -8.91 -7.97 13.12
CA VAL A 183 -8.65 -6.80 13.98
C VAL A 183 -7.80 -7.30 15.15
N ASP A 184 -6.49 -7.06 15.11
CA ASP A 184 -5.58 -7.51 16.16
C ASP A 184 -4.22 -6.80 16.09
N ASP A 185 -3.43 -6.93 17.15
CA ASP A 185 -2.01 -6.58 17.15
C ASP A 185 -1.21 -7.54 16.27
N ALA A 186 -0.33 -6.98 15.43
CA ALA A 186 0.43 -7.75 14.43
C ALA A 186 1.33 -8.81 15.08
N HIS A 187 2.06 -8.47 16.14
CA HIS A 187 2.95 -9.42 16.82
C HIS A 187 2.18 -10.54 17.51
N LYS A 188 1.08 -10.22 18.19
CA LYS A 188 0.20 -11.22 18.83
C LYS A 188 -0.40 -12.17 17.79
N PHE A 189 -0.88 -11.62 16.69
CA PHE A 189 -1.44 -12.40 15.59
C PHE A 189 -0.39 -13.33 15.00
N MET A 190 0.78 -12.83 14.60
CA MET A 190 1.85 -13.62 13.99
C MET A 190 2.30 -14.77 14.91
N LYS A 191 2.52 -14.50 16.19
CA LYS A 191 2.87 -15.53 17.19
C LYS A 191 1.80 -16.62 17.31
N ARG A 192 0.50 -16.27 17.18
CA ARG A 192 -0.58 -17.28 17.18
C ARG A 192 -0.60 -18.12 15.91
N GLU A 193 -0.40 -17.51 14.74
CA GLU A 193 -0.36 -18.23 13.46
C GLU A 193 0.83 -19.19 13.41
N ILE A 194 2.02 -18.78 13.91
CA ILE A 194 3.18 -19.65 14.05
C ILE A 194 2.86 -20.89 14.92
N ARG A 195 2.27 -20.66 16.10
CA ARG A 195 1.88 -21.79 17.00
C ARG A 195 0.85 -22.74 16.39
N ARG A 196 0.02 -22.24 15.45
CA ARG A 196 -0.97 -23.05 14.71
C ARG A 196 -0.40 -23.71 13.47
N GLY A 197 0.86 -23.46 13.15
CA GLY A 197 1.51 -23.98 11.94
C GLY A 197 0.99 -23.35 10.64
N HIS A 198 0.28 -22.21 10.70
CA HIS A 198 -0.17 -21.51 9.49
C HIS A 198 1.02 -20.87 8.78
N LYS A 199 1.01 -20.95 7.44
CA LYS A 199 2.05 -20.40 6.58
C LYS A 199 1.44 -19.63 5.41
N TYR A 200 2.20 -18.69 4.88
CA TYR A 200 1.79 -17.82 3.78
C TYR A 200 2.83 -17.86 2.66
N ASP A 201 2.36 -17.82 1.42
CA ASP A 201 3.22 -17.83 0.23
C ASP A 201 3.82 -16.44 -0.05
N ALA A 202 3.19 -15.39 0.42
CA ALA A 202 3.70 -14.03 0.35
C ALA A 202 3.25 -13.20 1.58
N ILE A 203 4.09 -12.25 1.98
CA ILE A 203 3.78 -11.33 3.09
C ILE A 203 4.04 -9.89 2.65
N ILE A 204 3.07 -9.04 2.92
CA ILE A 204 3.14 -7.60 2.68
C ILE A 204 3.06 -6.91 4.03
N LEU A 205 3.93 -5.93 4.27
CA LEU A 205 3.90 -5.15 5.50
C LEU A 205 4.31 -3.69 5.29
N ASP A 206 3.56 -2.78 5.92
CA ASP A 206 3.82 -1.34 5.94
C ASP A 206 3.69 -0.83 7.39
N PRO A 207 4.67 -1.18 8.26
CA PRO A 207 4.58 -0.85 9.67
C PRO A 207 4.66 0.66 9.91
N PRO A 208 3.85 1.19 10.84
CA PRO A 208 3.90 2.61 11.18
C PRO A 208 5.20 2.95 11.93
N THR A 209 5.64 4.21 11.84
CA THR A 209 6.72 4.74 12.70
C THR A 209 6.38 4.54 14.18
N PHE A 210 5.13 4.88 14.54
CA PHE A 210 4.52 4.62 15.85
C PHE A 210 3.11 4.09 15.66
N GLY A 211 2.75 3.09 16.45
CA GLY A 211 1.40 2.53 16.45
C GLY A 211 0.99 2.09 17.86
N ARG A 212 -0.33 2.08 18.12
CA ARG A 212 -0.90 1.43 19.30
C ARG A 212 -1.62 0.18 18.85
N GLY A 213 -1.25 -0.96 19.43
CA GLY A 213 -2.01 -2.19 19.31
C GLY A 213 -3.36 -2.08 20.01
N ALA A 214 -4.29 -2.98 19.68
CA ALA A 214 -5.64 -3.02 20.26
C ALA A 214 -5.64 -3.20 21.79
N GLY A 215 -4.58 -3.75 22.37
CA GLY A 215 -4.39 -3.91 23.82
C GLY A 215 -3.54 -2.82 24.48
N GLY A 216 -3.24 -1.72 23.75
CA GLY A 216 -2.44 -0.60 24.27
C GLY A 216 -0.93 -0.75 24.09
N GLU A 217 -0.47 -1.84 23.48
CA GLU A 217 0.93 -2.03 23.16
C GLU A 217 1.42 -0.93 22.19
N MET A 218 2.64 -0.44 22.47
CA MET A 218 3.27 0.58 21.65
C MET A 218 4.25 -0.07 20.67
N TYR A 219 3.92 -0.05 19.38
CA TYR A 219 4.85 -0.36 18.31
C TYR A 219 5.75 0.84 18.01
N LYS A 220 7.04 0.62 17.85
CA LYS A 220 8.05 1.60 17.46
C LYS A 220 8.99 0.96 16.45
N ILE A 221 9.03 1.48 15.22
CA ILE A 221 9.71 0.79 14.12
C ILE A 221 11.19 0.52 14.41
N GLU A 222 11.92 1.48 15.00
CA GLU A 222 13.35 1.34 15.28
C GLU A 222 13.65 0.23 16.30
N ARG A 223 12.70 -0.05 17.18
CA ARG A 223 12.81 -1.10 18.20
C ARG A 223 12.29 -2.44 17.69
N ASP A 224 11.15 -2.43 17.00
CA ASP A 224 10.32 -3.62 16.82
C ASP A 224 10.45 -4.24 15.41
N LEU A 225 11.03 -3.51 14.42
CA LEU A 225 11.11 -3.98 13.03
C LEU A 225 11.85 -5.29 12.89
N LYS A 226 12.97 -5.46 13.59
CA LYS A 226 13.77 -6.68 13.52
C LYS A 226 12.98 -7.91 14.00
N ASP A 227 12.27 -7.77 15.12
CA ASP A 227 11.44 -8.84 15.66
C ASP A 227 10.23 -9.12 14.75
N THR A 228 9.62 -8.07 14.19
CA THR A 228 8.54 -8.19 13.20
C THR A 228 8.99 -9.04 12.00
N LEU A 229 10.13 -8.72 11.41
CA LEU A 229 10.65 -9.42 10.24
C LEU A 229 11.12 -10.86 10.59
N GLY A 230 11.59 -11.11 11.81
CA GLY A 230 11.83 -12.46 12.32
C GLY A 230 10.56 -13.31 12.32
N LEU A 231 9.45 -12.78 12.84
CA LEU A 231 8.15 -13.46 12.82
C LEU A 231 7.60 -13.63 11.39
N VAL A 232 7.84 -12.65 10.51
CA VAL A 232 7.51 -12.76 9.07
C VAL A 232 8.23 -13.95 8.46
N LYS A 233 9.55 -14.10 8.69
CA LYS A 233 10.33 -15.24 8.19
C LYS A 233 9.77 -16.59 8.65
N ASP A 234 9.36 -16.67 9.92
CA ASP A 234 8.79 -17.88 10.50
C ASP A 234 7.40 -18.24 9.94
N LEU A 235 6.71 -17.29 9.30
CA LEU A 235 5.38 -17.50 8.70
C LEU A 235 5.41 -17.85 7.22
N LEU A 236 6.58 -17.80 6.58
CA LEU A 236 6.69 -18.11 5.16
C LEU A 236 6.57 -19.61 4.88
N SER A 237 5.89 -19.96 3.80
CA SER A 237 5.71 -21.32 3.33
C SER A 237 6.92 -21.78 2.49
N GLU A 238 7.01 -23.08 2.20
CA GLU A 238 7.98 -23.62 1.23
C GLU A 238 7.70 -23.14 -0.21
N ARG A 239 6.46 -22.68 -0.49
CA ARG A 239 6.05 -22.13 -1.79
C ARG A 239 6.24 -20.61 -1.87
N LEU A 240 7.10 -20.09 -1.02
CA LEU A 240 7.44 -18.68 -0.91
C LEU A 240 7.58 -17.99 -2.27
N SER A 241 6.89 -16.85 -2.42
CA SER A 241 6.90 -16.05 -3.64
C SER A 241 7.59 -14.70 -3.41
N PHE A 242 7.14 -13.93 -2.42
CA PHE A 242 7.76 -12.64 -2.10
C PHE A 242 7.48 -12.16 -0.66
N VAL A 243 8.33 -11.26 -0.20
CA VAL A 243 8.06 -10.37 0.92
C VAL A 243 8.17 -8.94 0.40
N LEU A 244 7.12 -8.15 0.59
CA LEU A 244 7.10 -6.71 0.28
C LEU A 244 7.07 -5.91 1.58
N PHE A 245 8.14 -5.19 1.84
CA PHE A 245 8.25 -4.22 2.92
C PHE A 245 8.18 -2.80 2.37
N SER A 246 7.33 -1.96 2.94
CA SER A 246 7.32 -0.52 2.69
C SER A 246 7.36 0.25 4.00
N SER A 247 7.77 1.51 3.95
CA SER A 247 7.79 2.37 5.13
C SER A 247 7.74 3.84 4.75
N HIS A 248 7.00 4.59 5.56
CA HIS A 248 6.91 6.05 5.50
C HIS A 248 7.73 6.73 6.62
N THR A 249 8.56 5.96 7.32
CA THR A 249 9.35 6.45 8.46
C THR A 249 10.50 7.33 7.99
N PRO A 250 10.57 8.61 8.40
CA PRO A 250 11.71 9.46 8.10
C PRO A 250 13.03 8.85 8.59
N GLY A 251 14.07 8.92 7.75
CA GLY A 251 15.40 8.39 8.07
C GLY A 251 15.61 6.90 7.80
N LEU A 252 14.55 6.14 7.52
CA LEU A 252 14.67 4.77 7.03
C LEU A 252 14.85 4.78 5.52
N SER A 253 16.07 4.51 5.06
CA SER A 253 16.40 4.51 3.63
C SER A 253 16.18 3.15 2.97
N GLN A 254 16.10 3.14 1.63
CA GLN A 254 16.02 1.88 0.86
C GLN A 254 17.21 0.96 1.15
N ILE A 255 18.43 1.51 1.34
CA ILE A 255 19.63 0.72 1.66
C ILE A 255 19.49 0.01 3.01
N VAL A 256 18.88 0.67 4.00
CA VAL A 256 18.59 0.04 5.30
C VAL A 256 17.61 -1.13 5.12
N ALA A 257 16.57 -0.95 4.31
CA ALA A 257 15.61 -2.02 4.01
C ALA A 257 16.27 -3.20 3.26
N GLU A 258 17.11 -2.92 2.26
CA GLU A 258 17.90 -3.93 1.54
C GLU A 258 18.81 -4.73 2.49
N ASN A 259 19.55 -4.05 3.34
CA ASN A 259 20.46 -4.71 4.27
C ASN A 259 19.71 -5.64 5.24
N ILE A 260 18.55 -5.19 5.76
CA ILE A 260 17.76 -6.00 6.69
C ILE A 260 17.16 -7.21 5.95
N LEU A 261 16.52 -7.00 4.80
CA LEU A 261 15.91 -8.09 4.05
C LEU A 261 16.94 -9.03 3.45
N GLY A 262 18.09 -8.52 2.95
CA GLY A 262 19.19 -9.34 2.45
C GLY A 262 19.81 -10.24 3.51
N GLN A 263 19.93 -9.75 4.74
CA GLN A 263 20.42 -10.56 5.86
C GLN A 263 19.41 -11.67 6.23
N LEU A 264 18.12 -11.37 6.19
CA LEU A 264 17.07 -12.34 6.54
C LEU A 264 16.80 -13.36 5.43
N PHE A 265 16.91 -12.91 4.19
CA PHE A 265 16.55 -13.67 2.99
C PHE A 265 17.70 -13.68 1.96
N PRO A 266 18.86 -14.33 2.28
CA PRO A 266 20.05 -14.26 1.41
C PRO A 266 19.86 -14.91 0.03
N ALA A 267 18.85 -15.75 -0.16
CA ALA A 267 18.51 -16.38 -1.44
C ALA A 267 17.50 -15.57 -2.27
N ALA A 268 17.00 -14.45 -1.74
CA ALA A 268 16.03 -13.63 -2.47
C ALA A 268 16.73 -12.66 -3.42
N LYS A 269 16.10 -12.41 -4.56
CA LYS A 269 16.40 -11.23 -5.37
C LYS A 269 15.77 -10.01 -4.72
N LEU A 270 16.56 -8.99 -4.43
CA LEU A 270 16.07 -7.75 -3.84
C LEU A 270 15.81 -6.70 -4.92
N GLU A 271 14.68 -6.03 -4.80
CA GLU A 271 14.32 -4.84 -5.59
C GLU A 271 13.84 -3.76 -4.62
N SER A 272 14.48 -2.62 -4.62
CA SER A 272 14.13 -1.52 -3.74
C SER A 272 14.03 -0.18 -4.45
N GLY A 273 13.40 0.79 -3.82
CA GLY A 273 13.30 2.13 -4.35
C GLY A 273 12.48 3.04 -3.45
N GLU A 274 12.28 4.26 -3.93
CA GLU A 274 11.37 5.22 -3.32
C GLU A 274 9.96 5.04 -3.85
N MET A 275 8.96 5.21 -2.99
CA MET A 275 7.57 5.34 -3.39
C MET A 275 7.32 6.79 -3.80
N LEU A 276 7.01 6.99 -5.07
CA LEU A 276 6.86 8.32 -5.65
C LEU A 276 5.39 8.66 -5.90
N LEU A 277 5.03 9.89 -5.59
CA LEU A 277 3.88 10.55 -6.18
C LEU A 277 4.37 11.21 -7.45
N GLU A 278 4.01 10.65 -8.59
CA GLU A 278 4.41 11.19 -9.89
C GLU A 278 3.38 12.21 -10.37
N PRO A 279 3.83 13.37 -10.91
CA PRO A 279 2.92 14.35 -11.47
C PRO A 279 2.20 13.81 -12.71
N GLY A 280 0.93 14.13 -12.83
CA GLY A 280 0.16 13.83 -14.04
C GLY A 280 0.57 14.73 -15.20
N GLY A 281 0.89 14.11 -16.36
CA GLY A 281 1.12 14.80 -17.63
C GLY A 281 2.59 15.00 -17.99
N HIS A 282 2.80 15.05 -19.30
CA HIS A 282 4.10 15.31 -19.96
C HIS A 282 4.50 16.78 -19.81
N GLU A 283 5.72 17.10 -20.20
CA GLU A 283 6.26 18.48 -20.26
C GLU A 283 5.26 19.45 -20.89
N THR A 284 5.27 20.70 -20.42
CA THR A 284 4.50 21.77 -21.08
C THR A 284 5.06 22.01 -22.49
N GLU A 285 4.23 22.49 -23.42
CA GLU A 285 4.65 22.84 -24.79
C GLU A 285 5.82 23.83 -24.82
N ASP A 286 6.05 24.56 -23.72
CA ASP A 286 7.17 25.49 -23.53
C ASP A 286 8.40 24.85 -22.86
N GLY A 287 8.44 23.52 -22.68
CA GLY A 287 9.55 22.78 -22.10
C GLY A 287 9.73 22.94 -20.59
N ARG A 288 8.81 23.58 -19.90
CA ARG A 288 8.86 23.70 -18.42
C ARG A 288 8.35 22.42 -17.77
N ARG A 289 9.02 21.96 -16.73
CA ARG A 289 8.50 20.87 -15.89
C ARG A 289 7.23 21.33 -15.19
N ARG A 290 6.14 20.56 -15.33
CA ARG A 290 4.85 20.89 -14.69
C ARG A 290 4.87 20.74 -13.18
N ALA A 291 5.58 19.73 -12.67
CA ALA A 291 5.76 19.48 -11.25
C ALA A 291 6.91 18.50 -11.04
N PHE A 292 7.44 18.44 -9.82
CA PHE A 292 8.42 17.43 -9.44
C PHE A 292 7.74 16.23 -8.81
N ALA A 293 8.27 15.03 -9.08
CA ALA A 293 7.86 13.83 -8.34
C ALA A 293 8.16 14.02 -6.85
N CYS A 294 7.20 13.60 -6.00
CA CYS A 294 7.31 13.78 -4.57
C CYS A 294 7.61 12.44 -3.91
N PRO A 295 8.80 12.24 -3.30
CA PRO A 295 9.10 11.03 -2.56
C PRO A 295 8.19 10.96 -1.32
N SER A 296 7.64 9.77 -1.03
CA SER A 296 6.66 9.60 0.02
C SER A 296 6.89 8.33 0.84
N GLY A 297 8.09 7.78 0.79
CA GLY A 297 8.50 6.58 1.52
C GLY A 297 9.36 5.67 0.66
N ILE A 298 9.71 4.52 1.22
CA ILE A 298 10.55 3.52 0.57
C ILE A 298 9.84 2.18 0.46
N TYR A 299 10.29 1.34 -0.49
CA TYR A 299 9.93 -0.07 -0.52
C TYR A 299 11.16 -0.95 -0.75
N CYS A 300 11.06 -2.20 -0.32
CA CYS A 300 11.98 -3.26 -0.69
C CYS A 300 11.18 -4.56 -0.88
N ARG A 301 11.39 -5.22 -2.00
CA ARG A 301 10.82 -6.51 -2.37
C ARG A 301 11.89 -7.57 -2.28
N ALA A 302 11.66 -8.61 -1.51
CA ALA A 302 12.44 -9.84 -1.56
C ALA A 302 11.65 -10.86 -2.39
N VAL A 303 12.12 -11.17 -3.59
CA VAL A 303 11.46 -12.06 -4.55
C VAL A 303 12.23 -13.37 -4.61
N PHE A 304 11.52 -14.49 -4.59
CA PHE A 304 12.11 -15.82 -4.59
C PHE A 304 11.80 -16.51 -5.92
N ASP A 305 12.85 -16.79 -6.68
CA ASP A 305 12.76 -17.61 -7.88
C ASP A 305 12.53 -19.06 -7.48
N LYS A 306 11.56 -19.73 -8.13
CA LYS A 306 11.26 -21.16 -7.92
C LYS A 306 12.12 -22.02 -8.81
#